data_74df259df370f2f3d762b45d6551eb0d
#
_entry.id   74df259df370f2f3d762b45d6551eb0d
#
_cell.length_a   1.000
_cell.length_b   1.000
_cell.length_c   1.000
_cell.angle_alpha   90.00
_cell.angle_beta   90.00
_cell.angle_gamma   90.00
#
_symmetry.space_group_name_H-M   'P 1'
#
loop_
_entity.id
_entity.type
_entity.pdbx_description
1 polymer ?
#
loop_
_entity_poly.entity_id
_entity_poly.type
_entity_poly.pdbx_seq_one_letter_code
_entity_poly.pdbx_strand_id
1 'polypeptide(L)'
;VGKVNSQKFTQNHYDLAKSVQTIVEKLGLQLANYVYKKIKSPNLCISGGCALNGLMNNHILLKSKYKDIYVFAASGDDGTAVGAAQYLLMENNKFSIRKKITKVFLGYEDNQISNKSYIQENLPNNMQIIKVTNTYKFIAQKISNNKIIAIFNGKSEFGPRALGNRSIVANALNPNIKRDLNLKIKLREPFRPFAPIVLRSDAKKYFKLKIDSEFMLFICDTVKKYRKSMPGVVHEDNTARVQTVDKDNKIFYKILKEFKKINKTPILINTSFNLGGEAVVNNISDAINSFNQMNIDYLLIGNFIIEKKYDVPKKKIVEFISNRRKNFDKINPYPRIDLIRLNYNYYTNIKKILKEKVKDILKTKIRKGFFI
;
A
#
# COMPACT_ATOMS: atom_id res chain seq x y z
N VAL A 1 5.42 -6.79 -19.83
CA VAL A 1 6.81 -6.55 -20.27
C VAL A 1 7.69 -6.84 -19.06
N GLY A 2 8.02 -8.13 -18.88
CA GLY A 2 8.95 -8.58 -17.85
C GLY A 2 10.34 -8.02 -18.19
N LYS A 3 10.97 -7.33 -17.25
CA LYS A 3 12.36 -6.92 -17.37
C LYS A 3 13.21 -8.18 -17.43
N VAL A 4 13.77 -8.50 -18.60
CA VAL A 4 14.91 -9.42 -18.68
C VAL A 4 16.06 -8.72 -17.95
N ASN A 5 16.64 -9.39 -16.95
CA ASN A 5 17.74 -8.87 -16.12
C ASN A 5 18.81 -8.23 -17.00
N SER A 6 19.04 -6.92 -16.82
CA SER A 6 20.05 -6.04 -17.43
C SER A 6 19.58 -4.96 -18.42
N GLN A 7 18.36 -4.98 -18.91
CA GLN A 7 17.92 -3.93 -19.82
C GLN A 7 17.47 -2.66 -19.05
N LYS A 8 18.05 -1.51 -19.42
CA LYS A 8 17.58 -0.20 -18.95
C LYS A 8 16.20 0.08 -19.55
N PHE A 9 15.31 0.71 -18.77
CA PHE A 9 14.05 1.23 -19.33
C PHE A 9 14.36 2.28 -20.40
N THR A 10 13.73 2.15 -21.56
CA THR A 10 13.79 3.11 -22.67
C THR A 10 12.57 4.02 -22.65
N GLN A 11 12.59 5.10 -23.43
CA GLN A 11 11.45 5.99 -23.59
C GLN A 11 10.18 5.23 -24.00
N ASN A 12 10.30 4.26 -24.92
CA ASN A 12 9.16 3.42 -25.36
C ASN A 12 8.47 2.67 -24.19
N HIS A 13 9.21 2.23 -23.18
CA HIS A 13 8.63 1.59 -22.01
C HIS A 13 7.81 2.59 -21.17
N TYR A 14 8.31 3.82 -21.02
CA TYR A 14 7.59 4.87 -20.30
C TYR A 14 6.33 5.31 -21.06
N ASP A 15 6.43 5.47 -22.38
CA ASP A 15 5.32 5.87 -23.23
C ASP A 15 4.22 4.81 -23.25
N LEU A 16 4.59 3.53 -23.34
CA LEU A 16 3.65 2.42 -23.23
C LEU A 16 2.94 2.39 -21.89
N ALA A 17 3.70 2.49 -20.79
CA ALA A 17 3.13 2.52 -19.44
C ALA A 17 2.16 3.70 -19.25
N LYS A 18 2.53 4.89 -19.72
CA LYS A 18 1.67 6.08 -19.67
C LYS A 18 0.42 5.93 -20.53
N SER A 19 0.56 5.35 -21.72
CA SER A 19 -0.56 5.11 -22.65
C SER A 19 -1.57 4.15 -22.04
N VAL A 20 -1.12 3.01 -21.50
CA VAL A 20 -1.98 2.03 -20.82
C VAL A 20 -2.70 2.66 -19.63
N GLN A 21 -1.97 3.41 -18.77
CA GLN A 21 -2.57 4.08 -17.64
C GLN A 21 -3.64 5.10 -18.08
N THR A 22 -3.37 5.86 -19.12
CA THR A 22 -4.34 6.84 -19.68
C THR A 22 -5.62 6.16 -20.20
N ILE A 23 -5.47 4.99 -20.83
CA ILE A 23 -6.61 4.20 -21.29
C ILE A 23 -7.43 3.70 -20.11
N VAL A 24 -6.79 3.15 -19.08
CA VAL A 24 -7.46 2.66 -17.86
C VAL A 24 -8.26 3.79 -17.18
N GLU A 25 -7.69 4.97 -17.05
CA GLU A 25 -8.38 6.14 -16.47
C GLU A 25 -9.60 6.56 -17.30
N LYS A 26 -9.46 6.60 -18.64
CA LYS A 26 -10.57 6.95 -19.55
C LYS A 26 -11.69 5.91 -19.49
N LEU A 27 -11.36 4.64 -19.55
CA LEU A 27 -12.35 3.55 -19.50
C LEU A 27 -13.06 3.51 -18.14
N GLY A 28 -12.32 3.66 -17.04
CA GLY A 28 -12.87 3.75 -15.71
C GLY A 28 -13.88 4.89 -15.56
N LEU A 29 -13.53 6.07 -16.06
CA LEU A 29 -14.43 7.23 -16.05
C LEU A 29 -15.66 7.03 -16.94
N GLN A 30 -15.50 6.45 -18.14
CA GLN A 30 -16.62 6.16 -19.02
C GLN A 30 -17.61 5.19 -18.38
N LEU A 31 -17.10 4.12 -17.75
CA LEU A 31 -17.92 3.16 -17.02
C LEU A 31 -18.65 3.80 -15.84
N ALA A 32 -17.95 4.57 -15.02
CA ALA A 32 -18.53 5.29 -13.90
C ALA A 32 -19.65 6.26 -14.34
N ASN A 33 -19.42 7.02 -15.41
CA ASN A 33 -20.43 7.92 -15.97
C ASN A 33 -21.63 7.16 -16.56
N TYR A 34 -21.40 5.99 -17.16
CA TYR A 34 -22.48 5.14 -17.65
C TYR A 34 -23.36 4.66 -16.50
N VAL A 35 -22.76 4.19 -15.40
CA VAL A 35 -23.47 3.76 -14.19
C VAL A 35 -24.24 4.93 -13.57
N TYR A 36 -23.61 6.10 -13.48
CA TYR A 36 -24.27 7.31 -12.96
C TYR A 36 -25.52 7.69 -13.73
N LYS A 37 -25.50 7.59 -15.07
CA LYS A 37 -26.69 7.88 -15.91
C LYS A 37 -27.86 6.95 -15.59
N LYS A 38 -27.58 5.73 -15.11
CA LYS A 38 -28.63 4.72 -14.79
C LYS A 38 -29.15 4.85 -13.36
N ILE A 39 -28.28 5.19 -12.41
CA ILE A 39 -28.61 5.08 -10.97
C ILE A 39 -28.66 6.46 -10.29
N LYS A 40 -27.92 7.45 -10.78
CA LYS A 40 -27.83 8.82 -10.23
C LYS A 40 -27.52 8.90 -8.72
N SER A 41 -26.85 7.89 -8.16
CA SER A 41 -26.35 7.94 -6.78
C SER A 41 -25.20 8.93 -6.66
N PRO A 42 -25.10 9.71 -5.58
CA PRO A 42 -23.92 10.54 -5.32
C PRO A 42 -22.69 9.74 -4.92
N ASN A 43 -22.84 8.46 -4.55
CA ASN A 43 -21.80 7.57 -4.05
C ASN A 43 -21.54 6.44 -5.04
N LEU A 44 -20.28 6.04 -5.15
CA LEU A 44 -19.82 4.93 -6.00
C LEU A 44 -19.00 3.95 -5.18
N CYS A 45 -19.29 2.65 -5.28
CA CYS A 45 -18.43 1.59 -4.80
C CYS A 45 -17.70 0.95 -5.98
N ILE A 46 -16.38 0.76 -5.85
CA ILE A 46 -15.54 0.12 -6.87
C ILE A 46 -14.86 -1.11 -6.25
N SER A 47 -14.95 -2.25 -6.93
CA SER A 47 -14.31 -3.50 -6.54
C SER A 47 -13.66 -4.17 -7.77
N GLY A 48 -12.83 -5.19 -7.53
CA GLY A 48 -12.01 -5.85 -8.52
C GLY A 48 -10.57 -5.37 -8.50
N GLY A 49 -9.62 -6.15 -9.04
CA GLY A 49 -8.20 -5.82 -9.04
C GLY A 49 -7.87 -4.45 -9.64
N CYS A 50 -8.65 -3.99 -10.64
CA CYS A 50 -8.49 -2.64 -11.22
C CYS A 50 -8.77 -1.51 -10.21
N ALA A 51 -9.57 -1.76 -9.17
CA ALA A 51 -9.85 -0.78 -8.12
C ALA A 51 -8.64 -0.47 -7.23
N LEU A 52 -7.54 -1.25 -7.32
CA LEU A 52 -6.25 -0.93 -6.71
C LEU A 52 -5.49 0.19 -7.44
N ASN A 53 -5.98 0.63 -8.61
CA ASN A 53 -5.37 1.71 -9.39
C ASN A 53 -5.80 3.09 -8.84
N GLY A 54 -4.97 3.65 -7.98
CA GLY A 54 -5.25 4.91 -7.31
C GLY A 54 -5.34 6.14 -8.23
N LEU A 55 -4.69 6.12 -9.41
CA LEU A 55 -4.83 7.19 -10.42
C LEU A 55 -6.22 7.13 -11.05
N MET A 56 -6.68 5.95 -11.45
CA MET A 56 -8.04 5.75 -11.99
C MET A 56 -9.10 6.18 -10.98
N ASN A 57 -8.97 5.75 -9.72
CA ASN A 57 -9.92 6.10 -8.68
C ASN A 57 -10.02 7.62 -8.46
N ASN A 58 -8.87 8.28 -8.39
CA ASN A 58 -8.83 9.74 -8.25
C ASN A 58 -9.36 10.45 -9.51
N HIS A 59 -9.06 9.93 -10.70
CA HIS A 59 -9.58 10.49 -11.96
C HIS A 59 -11.13 10.42 -12.01
N ILE A 60 -11.71 9.29 -11.62
CA ILE A 60 -13.17 9.14 -11.51
C ILE A 60 -13.73 10.14 -10.49
N LEU A 61 -13.13 10.26 -9.30
CA LEU A 61 -13.57 11.16 -8.24
C LEU A 61 -13.54 12.64 -8.67
N LEU A 62 -12.53 13.03 -9.47
CA LEU A 62 -12.37 14.42 -9.91
C LEU A 62 -13.24 14.77 -11.12
N LYS A 63 -13.49 13.82 -12.02
CA LYS A 63 -14.08 14.07 -13.34
C LYS A 63 -15.51 13.58 -13.53
N SER A 64 -16.03 12.79 -12.57
CA SER A 64 -17.42 12.33 -12.58
C SER A 64 -18.32 13.20 -11.69
N LYS A 65 -19.61 12.85 -11.65
CA LYS A 65 -20.61 13.49 -10.77
C LYS A 65 -20.68 12.88 -9.36
N TYR A 66 -19.89 11.84 -9.09
CA TYR A 66 -19.85 11.24 -7.77
C TYR A 66 -19.20 12.17 -6.74
N LYS A 67 -19.80 12.23 -5.55
CA LYS A 67 -19.30 13.04 -4.43
C LYS A 67 -18.33 12.24 -3.55
N ASP A 68 -18.60 10.93 -3.40
CA ASP A 68 -17.76 10.00 -2.64
C ASP A 68 -17.55 8.69 -3.43
N ILE A 69 -16.37 8.10 -3.28
CA ILE A 69 -16.02 6.81 -3.85
C ILE A 69 -15.45 5.92 -2.75
N TYR A 70 -16.09 4.79 -2.54
CA TYR A 70 -15.59 3.76 -1.65
C TYR A 70 -14.88 2.66 -2.44
N VAL A 71 -13.64 2.38 -2.05
CA VAL A 71 -12.87 1.23 -2.51
C VAL A 71 -12.41 0.45 -1.29
N PHE A 72 -12.77 -0.81 -1.21
CA PHE A 72 -12.36 -1.66 -0.10
C PHE A 72 -10.84 -1.91 -0.16
N ALA A 73 -10.19 -1.99 1.01
CA ALA A 73 -8.74 -2.19 1.08
C ALA A 73 -8.28 -3.47 0.34
N ALA A 74 -9.06 -4.53 0.44
CA ALA A 74 -8.89 -5.80 -0.26
C ALA A 74 -9.86 -5.88 -1.45
N SER A 75 -9.77 -4.94 -2.39
CA SER A 75 -10.69 -4.86 -3.54
C SER A 75 -10.41 -5.89 -4.63
N GLY A 76 -9.27 -6.59 -4.59
CA GLY A 76 -8.89 -7.67 -5.49
C GLY A 76 -9.49 -9.03 -5.12
N ASP A 77 -8.87 -10.10 -5.58
CA ASP A 77 -9.29 -11.48 -5.34
C ASP A 77 -9.28 -11.86 -3.85
N ASP A 78 -8.41 -11.23 -3.08
CA ASP A 78 -8.31 -11.35 -1.64
C ASP A 78 -9.61 -10.95 -0.90
N GLY A 79 -10.39 -10.01 -1.45
CA GLY A 79 -11.67 -9.58 -0.88
C GLY A 79 -12.87 -10.44 -1.23
N THR A 80 -12.74 -11.39 -2.15
CA THR A 80 -13.87 -12.24 -2.58
C THR A 80 -14.46 -13.07 -1.45
N ALA A 81 -13.62 -13.52 -0.51
CA ALA A 81 -14.06 -14.28 0.67
C ALA A 81 -15.00 -13.45 1.57
N VAL A 82 -14.68 -12.17 1.77
CA VAL A 82 -15.55 -11.25 2.54
C VAL A 82 -16.86 -11.01 1.79
N GLY A 83 -16.79 -10.80 0.47
CA GLY A 83 -17.96 -10.61 -0.38
C GLY A 83 -18.89 -11.82 -0.36
N ALA A 84 -18.36 -13.04 -0.43
CA ALA A 84 -19.15 -14.26 -0.37
C ALA A 84 -19.86 -14.41 1.00
N ALA A 85 -19.14 -14.18 2.11
CA ALA A 85 -19.72 -14.23 3.43
C ALA A 85 -20.83 -13.18 3.64
N GLN A 86 -20.62 -11.96 3.17
CA GLN A 86 -21.63 -10.89 3.22
C GLN A 86 -22.85 -11.23 2.36
N TYR A 87 -22.63 -11.81 1.18
CA TYR A 87 -23.74 -12.21 0.30
C TYR A 87 -24.64 -13.25 0.98
N LEU A 88 -24.05 -14.30 1.58
CA LEU A 88 -24.80 -15.33 2.31
C LEU A 88 -25.57 -14.76 3.53
N LEU A 89 -24.97 -13.83 4.26
CA LEU A 89 -25.65 -13.17 5.37
C LEU A 89 -26.85 -12.33 4.91
N MET A 90 -26.74 -11.69 3.75
CA MET A 90 -27.82 -10.91 3.16
C MET A 90 -28.96 -11.80 2.64
N GLU A 91 -28.64 -12.90 1.95
CA GLU A 91 -29.64 -13.87 1.45
C GLU A 91 -30.47 -14.47 2.61
N ASN A 92 -29.84 -14.71 3.75
CA ASN A 92 -30.50 -15.26 4.95
C ASN A 92 -31.16 -14.19 5.86
N ASN A 93 -31.30 -12.94 5.41
CA ASN A 93 -31.85 -11.81 6.17
C ASN A 93 -31.19 -11.58 7.55
N LYS A 94 -29.96 -12.09 7.76
CA LYS A 94 -29.19 -11.97 9.01
C LYS A 94 -28.34 -10.71 9.07
N PHE A 95 -28.29 -9.92 7.99
CA PHE A 95 -27.47 -8.74 7.88
C PHE A 95 -28.32 -7.48 7.73
N SER A 96 -28.54 -6.77 8.83
CA SER A 96 -29.34 -5.53 8.86
C SER A 96 -28.51 -4.25 8.76
N ILE A 97 -27.17 -4.32 8.94
CA ILE A 97 -26.32 -3.14 9.08
C ILE A 97 -25.46 -2.96 7.84
N ARG A 98 -25.76 -1.93 7.05
CA ARG A 98 -24.96 -1.50 5.90
C ARG A 98 -23.97 -0.42 6.35
N LYS A 99 -22.82 -0.83 6.90
CA LYS A 99 -21.74 0.08 7.30
C LYS A 99 -20.54 -0.08 6.39
N LYS A 100 -19.88 1.05 6.07
CA LYS A 100 -18.56 1.07 5.41
C LYS A 100 -17.58 0.28 6.25
N ILE A 101 -16.86 -0.67 5.65
CA ILE A 101 -15.78 -1.41 6.32
C ILE A 101 -14.57 -0.48 6.39
N THR A 102 -14.22 -0.04 7.59
CA THR A 102 -13.06 0.83 7.84
C THR A 102 -11.92 0.09 8.55
N LYS A 103 -12.22 -1.04 9.19
CA LYS A 103 -11.22 -1.85 9.89
C LYS A 103 -10.57 -2.83 8.92
N VAL A 104 -9.25 -2.77 8.82
CA VAL A 104 -8.45 -3.60 7.90
C VAL A 104 -7.44 -4.49 8.60
N PHE A 105 -7.23 -4.31 9.90
CA PHE A 105 -6.35 -5.16 10.71
C PHE A 105 -7.12 -6.42 11.14
N LEU A 106 -7.35 -7.33 10.19
CA LEU A 106 -8.21 -8.51 10.34
C LEU A 106 -7.45 -9.83 10.12
N GLY A 107 -6.19 -9.75 9.72
CA GLY A 107 -5.36 -10.91 9.45
C GLY A 107 -4.77 -11.55 10.71
N TYR A 108 -3.70 -12.31 10.53
CA TYR A 108 -3.04 -13.03 11.61
C TYR A 108 -2.45 -12.10 12.67
N GLU A 109 -2.59 -12.49 13.93
CA GLU A 109 -1.95 -11.90 15.09
C GLU A 109 -1.09 -12.94 15.80
N ASP A 110 0.16 -12.59 16.07
CA ASP A 110 1.05 -13.48 16.83
C ASP A 110 0.77 -13.32 18.33
N ASN A 111 0.36 -14.40 18.98
CA ASN A 111 -0.03 -14.41 20.40
C ASN A 111 1.14 -14.06 21.34
N GLN A 112 2.39 -14.18 20.88
CA GLN A 112 3.59 -13.89 21.66
C GLN A 112 4.04 -12.42 21.55
N ILE A 113 3.28 -11.56 20.83
CA ILE A 113 3.67 -10.17 20.54
C ILE A 113 3.89 -9.31 21.80
N SER A 114 3.28 -9.67 22.91
CA SER A 114 3.43 -9.00 24.23
C SER A 114 4.33 -9.76 25.19
N ASN A 115 4.87 -10.91 24.79
CA ASN A 115 5.73 -11.75 25.63
C ASN A 115 7.21 -11.38 25.45
N LYS A 116 7.74 -10.59 26.40
CA LYS A 116 9.13 -10.13 26.36
C LYS A 116 10.14 -11.26 26.37
N SER A 117 9.93 -12.28 27.23
CA SER A 117 10.85 -13.41 27.37
C SER A 117 10.92 -14.21 26.08
N TYR A 118 9.77 -14.53 25.49
CA TYR A 118 9.71 -15.19 24.18
C TYR A 118 10.47 -14.41 23.09
N ILE A 119 10.25 -13.09 23.02
CA ILE A 119 10.95 -12.26 22.03
C ILE A 119 12.46 -12.30 22.31
N GLN A 120 12.89 -12.15 23.57
CA GLN A 120 14.29 -12.12 23.96
C GLN A 120 15.00 -13.44 23.63
N GLU A 121 14.37 -14.57 23.87
CA GLU A 121 14.90 -15.92 23.59
C GLU A 121 15.06 -16.19 22.08
N ASN A 122 14.21 -15.57 21.26
CA ASN A 122 14.25 -15.70 19.80
C ASN A 122 15.15 -14.64 19.10
N LEU A 123 15.75 -13.69 19.87
CA LEU A 123 16.66 -12.73 19.29
C LEU A 123 18.05 -13.36 19.02
N PRO A 124 18.62 -13.14 17.82
CA PRO A 124 20.03 -13.42 17.57
C PRO A 124 20.95 -12.64 18.52
N ASN A 125 22.16 -13.16 18.78
CA ASN A 125 23.14 -12.55 19.68
C ASN A 125 23.55 -11.11 19.32
N ASN A 126 23.37 -10.73 18.04
CA ASN A 126 23.64 -9.39 17.54
C ASN A 126 22.50 -8.40 17.75
N MET A 127 21.44 -8.81 18.44
CA MET A 127 20.28 -7.95 18.71
C MET A 127 19.99 -7.85 20.21
N GLN A 128 19.29 -6.80 20.60
CA GLN A 128 18.82 -6.62 21.98
C GLN A 128 17.53 -5.82 22.04
N ILE A 129 16.73 -6.07 23.07
CA ILE A 129 15.61 -5.21 23.44
C ILE A 129 16.16 -4.03 24.24
N ILE A 130 15.86 -2.81 23.82
CA ILE A 130 16.24 -1.61 24.56
C ILE A 130 15.08 -1.08 25.40
N LYS A 131 15.39 -0.58 26.58
CA LYS A 131 14.41 0.06 27.47
C LYS A 131 14.17 1.50 27.02
N VAL A 132 12.93 1.84 26.72
CA VAL A 132 12.51 3.21 26.38
C VAL A 132 11.33 3.62 27.26
N THR A 133 11.29 4.86 27.70
CA THR A 133 10.21 5.39 28.55
C THR A 133 8.95 5.70 27.74
N ASN A 134 9.11 6.15 26.49
CA ASN A 134 8.00 6.44 25.59
C ASN A 134 8.36 5.99 24.18
N THR A 135 7.81 4.84 23.78
CA THR A 135 8.05 4.18 22.51
C THR A 135 7.77 5.08 21.30
N TYR A 136 6.65 5.79 21.30
CA TYR A 136 6.25 6.61 20.13
C TYR A 136 7.08 7.87 19.98
N LYS A 137 7.45 8.50 21.11
CA LYS A 137 8.38 9.65 21.16
C LYS A 137 9.76 9.22 20.69
N PHE A 138 10.26 8.07 21.17
CA PHE A 138 11.54 7.50 20.73
C PHE A 138 11.55 7.28 19.23
N ILE A 139 10.55 6.58 18.69
CA ILE A 139 10.42 6.30 17.25
C ILE A 139 10.40 7.62 16.45
N ALA A 140 9.60 8.59 16.85
CA ALA A 140 9.51 9.88 16.17
C ALA A 140 10.86 10.63 16.14
N GLN A 141 11.60 10.63 17.25
CA GLN A 141 12.95 11.21 17.33
C GLN A 141 13.94 10.48 16.42
N LYS A 142 13.92 9.15 16.43
CA LYS A 142 14.81 8.34 15.57
C LYS A 142 14.52 8.57 14.09
N ILE A 143 13.24 8.62 13.69
CA ILE A 143 12.85 8.93 12.31
C ILE A 143 13.28 10.36 11.95
N SER A 144 13.14 11.34 12.84
CA SER A 144 13.61 12.71 12.62
C SER A 144 15.13 12.76 12.38
N ASN A 145 15.88 11.87 13.01
CA ASN A 145 17.33 11.68 12.81
C ASN A 145 17.64 10.72 11.64
N ASN A 146 16.69 10.58 10.69
CA ASN A 146 16.83 9.77 9.47
C ASN A 146 17.05 8.26 9.70
N LYS A 147 16.66 7.75 10.87
CA LYS A 147 16.65 6.31 11.14
C LYS A 147 15.42 5.67 10.53
N ILE A 148 15.57 4.41 10.09
CA ILE A 148 14.52 3.60 9.48
C ILE A 148 13.99 2.62 10.53
N ILE A 149 12.68 2.56 10.68
CA ILE A 149 12.01 1.72 11.67
C ILE A 149 11.13 0.68 10.98
N ALA A 150 11.28 -0.58 11.33
CA ALA A 150 10.33 -1.62 10.99
C ALA A 150 9.28 -1.76 12.11
N ILE A 151 8.04 -2.02 11.76
CA ILE A 151 6.90 -2.18 12.68
C ILE A 151 6.26 -3.53 12.44
N PHE A 152 6.22 -4.36 13.49
CA PHE A 152 5.44 -5.58 13.58
C PHE A 152 4.52 -5.47 14.80
N ASN A 153 3.20 -5.35 14.58
CA ASN A 153 2.25 -5.14 15.66
C ASN A 153 0.89 -5.74 15.33
N GLY A 154 0.16 -6.17 16.37
CA GLY A 154 -1.21 -6.65 16.30
C GLY A 154 -1.53 -7.53 15.07
N LYS A 155 -2.79 -7.51 14.66
CA LYS A 155 -3.26 -8.23 13.46
C LYS A 155 -2.69 -7.61 12.18
N SER A 156 -2.29 -8.47 11.24
CA SER A 156 -1.86 -8.01 9.91
C SER A 156 -3.01 -7.34 9.15
N GLU A 157 -2.65 -6.53 8.17
CA GLU A 157 -3.59 -5.92 7.25
C GLU A 157 -4.27 -6.97 6.37
N PHE A 158 -5.57 -6.80 6.13
CA PHE A 158 -6.32 -7.54 5.13
C PHE A 158 -6.35 -6.73 3.83
N GLY A 159 -5.64 -7.21 2.82
CA GLY A 159 -5.43 -6.51 1.55
C GLY A 159 -3.95 -6.34 1.19
N PRO A 160 -3.65 -5.83 -0.02
CA PRO A 160 -2.30 -5.82 -0.59
C PRO A 160 -1.40 -4.69 -0.06
N ARG A 161 -1.87 -3.85 0.86
CA ARG A 161 -1.13 -2.69 1.36
C ARG A 161 -0.78 -2.82 2.84
N ALA A 162 0.47 -2.53 3.18
CA ALA A 162 0.87 -2.31 4.57
C ALA A 162 0.33 -0.95 5.03
N LEU A 163 -0.40 -0.93 6.12
CA LEU A 163 -1.13 0.24 6.62
C LEU A 163 -0.75 0.61 8.07
N GLY A 164 0.24 -0.07 8.67
CA GLY A 164 0.78 0.30 9.97
C GLY A 164 1.24 -0.87 10.85
N ASN A 165 0.72 -2.09 10.64
CA ASN A 165 1.06 -3.23 11.48
C ASN A 165 2.18 -4.12 10.89
N ARG A 166 2.40 -4.07 9.59
CA ARG A 166 3.50 -4.76 8.89
C ARG A 166 4.22 -3.76 7.97
N SER A 167 4.82 -2.73 8.59
CA SER A 167 5.28 -1.54 7.87
C SER A 167 6.75 -1.23 8.14
N ILE A 168 7.41 -0.61 7.17
CA ILE A 168 8.67 0.10 7.33
C ILE A 168 8.36 1.60 7.19
N VAL A 169 8.80 2.39 8.17
CA VAL A 169 8.60 3.83 8.21
C VAL A 169 9.92 4.58 8.22
N ALA A 170 9.95 5.72 7.56
CA ALA A 170 11.13 6.57 7.44
C ALA A 170 10.75 8.05 7.25
N ASN A 171 11.74 8.92 7.37
CA ASN A 171 11.57 10.36 7.21
C ASN A 171 11.36 10.75 5.74
N ALA A 172 10.16 11.23 5.38
CA ALA A 172 9.84 11.67 4.02
C ALA A 172 10.60 12.94 3.59
N LEU A 173 11.19 13.69 4.54
CA LEU A 173 11.91 14.94 4.31
C LEU A 173 13.36 14.70 3.89
N ASN A 174 13.89 13.51 4.13
CA ASN A 174 15.27 13.16 3.74
C ASN A 174 15.36 12.99 2.21
N PRO A 175 16.17 13.77 1.49
CA PRO A 175 16.26 13.73 0.03
C PRO A 175 16.81 12.41 -0.52
N ASN A 176 17.59 11.67 0.26
CA ASN A 176 18.20 10.40 -0.15
C ASN A 176 17.32 9.19 0.18
N ILE A 177 16.27 9.35 0.99
CA ILE A 177 15.53 8.22 1.56
C ILE A 177 14.87 7.33 0.49
N LYS A 178 14.31 7.91 -0.57
CA LYS A 178 13.69 7.17 -1.68
C LYS A 178 14.70 6.22 -2.34
N ARG A 179 15.91 6.73 -2.63
CA ARG A 179 16.99 5.94 -3.20
C ARG A 179 17.47 4.85 -2.23
N ASP A 180 17.69 5.20 -0.97
CA ASP A 180 18.23 4.29 0.03
C ASP A 180 17.27 3.14 0.34
N LEU A 181 15.98 3.41 0.53
CA LEU A 181 14.97 2.37 0.72
C LEU A 181 14.86 1.44 -0.50
N ASN A 182 14.88 1.99 -1.72
CA ASN A 182 14.77 1.19 -2.93
C ASN A 182 16.01 0.32 -3.16
N LEU A 183 17.19 0.86 -3.01
CA LEU A 183 18.44 0.13 -3.32
C LEU A 183 18.89 -0.81 -2.20
N LYS A 184 18.72 -0.40 -0.91
CA LYS A 184 19.27 -1.15 0.23
C LYS A 184 18.28 -2.12 0.87
N ILE A 185 16.96 -1.86 0.73
CA ILE A 185 15.92 -2.65 1.39
C ILE A 185 15.01 -3.33 0.37
N LYS A 186 14.47 -2.56 -0.59
CA LYS A 186 13.50 -3.10 -1.56
C LYS A 186 14.17 -3.70 -2.81
N LEU A 187 15.45 -3.49 -3.02
CA LEU A 187 16.27 -4.05 -4.10
C LEU A 187 15.61 -3.88 -5.47
N ARG A 188 15.11 -2.70 -5.72
CA ARG A 188 14.37 -2.32 -6.92
C ARG A 188 14.86 -0.98 -7.45
N GLU A 189 14.28 -0.54 -8.55
CA GLU A 189 14.64 0.70 -9.24
C GLU A 189 14.52 1.91 -8.32
N PRO A 190 15.51 2.84 -8.30
CA PRO A 190 15.55 3.96 -7.35
C PRO A 190 14.42 4.98 -7.55
N PHE A 191 13.81 5.03 -8.74
CA PHE A 191 12.71 5.97 -9.04
C PHE A 191 11.35 5.53 -8.47
N ARG A 192 11.20 4.26 -8.04
CA ARG A 192 9.90 3.76 -7.55
C ARG A 192 9.45 4.54 -6.32
N PRO A 193 8.18 5.00 -6.32
CA PRO A 193 7.69 5.86 -5.25
C PRO A 193 7.34 5.09 -3.97
N PHE A 194 7.29 5.83 -2.86
CA PHE A 194 6.77 5.39 -1.58
C PHE A 194 5.53 6.20 -1.19
N ALA A 195 4.68 5.62 -0.36
CA ALA A 195 3.46 6.25 0.10
C ALA A 195 3.73 7.17 1.30
N PRO A 196 3.25 8.42 1.29
CA PRO A 196 3.21 9.24 2.49
C PRO A 196 2.11 8.77 3.44
N ILE A 197 2.42 8.81 4.75
CA ILE A 197 1.43 8.81 5.82
C ILE A 197 1.37 10.20 6.46
N VAL A 198 0.15 10.65 6.72
CA VAL A 198 -0.13 11.97 7.25
C VAL A 198 -1.37 11.93 8.13
N LEU A 199 -1.44 12.75 9.18
CA LEU A 199 -2.67 12.91 9.95
C LEU A 199 -3.80 13.40 9.06
N ARG A 200 -5.00 12.83 9.20
CA ARG A 200 -6.21 13.22 8.46
C ARG A 200 -6.43 14.74 8.52
N SER A 201 -6.26 15.35 9.69
CA SER A 201 -6.39 16.79 9.92
C SER A 201 -5.41 17.64 9.09
N ASP A 202 -4.26 17.10 8.73
CA ASP A 202 -3.21 17.83 8.03
C ASP A 202 -3.14 17.49 6.53
N ALA A 203 -3.84 16.44 6.09
CA ALA A 203 -3.68 15.87 4.75
C ALA A 203 -3.93 16.89 3.63
N LYS A 204 -5.02 17.66 3.70
CA LYS A 204 -5.38 18.67 2.68
C LYS A 204 -4.40 19.84 2.59
N LYS A 205 -3.57 20.06 3.62
CA LYS A 205 -2.49 21.05 3.59
C LYS A 205 -1.40 20.69 2.58
N TYR A 206 -1.12 19.38 2.44
CA TYR A 206 0.00 18.87 1.63
C TYR A 206 -0.43 18.21 0.34
N PHE A 207 -1.65 17.68 0.28
CA PHE A 207 -2.18 16.87 -0.82
C PHE A 207 -3.55 17.39 -1.26
N LYS A 208 -3.79 17.39 -2.57
CA LYS A 208 -5.09 17.81 -3.14
C LYS A 208 -6.12 16.66 -3.07
N LEU A 209 -6.36 16.18 -1.87
CA LEU A 209 -7.35 15.14 -1.59
C LEU A 209 -8.76 15.72 -1.50
N LYS A 210 -9.71 15.14 -2.24
CA LYS A 210 -11.15 15.42 -2.08
C LYS A 210 -11.76 14.64 -0.90
N ILE A 211 -11.36 13.38 -0.74
CA ILE A 211 -11.86 12.46 0.29
C ILE A 211 -10.67 11.87 1.05
N ASP A 212 -10.93 11.24 2.19
CA ASP A 212 -9.91 10.55 2.95
C ASP A 212 -9.38 9.32 2.19
N SER A 213 -8.10 9.01 2.38
CA SER A 213 -7.40 7.91 1.72
C SER A 213 -6.76 6.98 2.75
N GLU A 214 -7.57 6.26 3.51
CA GLU A 214 -7.10 5.41 4.61
C GLU A 214 -6.29 4.20 4.12
N PHE A 215 -6.58 3.71 2.89
CA PHE A 215 -6.05 2.45 2.36
C PHE A 215 -5.07 2.64 1.20
N MET A 216 -4.54 3.85 0.98
CA MET A 216 -3.63 4.15 -0.16
C MET A 216 -4.23 3.86 -1.54
N LEU A 217 -5.54 4.06 -1.70
CA LEU A 217 -6.26 3.75 -2.95
C LEU A 217 -6.57 4.99 -3.79
N PHE A 218 -6.04 6.15 -3.40
CA PHE A 218 -6.09 7.38 -4.17
C PHE A 218 -4.69 7.96 -4.35
N ILE A 219 -4.35 8.29 -5.59
CA ILE A 219 -3.14 9.02 -5.96
C ILE A 219 -3.57 10.41 -6.43
N CYS A 220 -3.10 11.45 -5.76
CA CYS A 220 -3.50 12.82 -6.00
C CYS A 220 -2.30 13.75 -6.12
N ASP A 221 -2.51 14.94 -6.69
CA ASP A 221 -1.50 15.98 -6.75
C ASP A 221 -1.00 16.39 -5.37
N THR A 222 0.29 16.67 -5.29
CA THR A 222 0.89 17.32 -4.13
C THR A 222 0.80 18.85 -4.27
N VAL A 223 0.62 19.54 -3.14
CA VAL A 223 0.57 21.00 -3.12
C VAL A 223 1.97 21.58 -3.44
N LYS A 224 2.08 22.39 -4.51
CA LYS A 224 3.34 22.85 -5.11
C LYS A 224 4.38 23.35 -4.09
N LYS A 225 3.97 24.18 -3.13
CA LYS A 225 4.89 24.77 -2.15
C LYS A 225 5.57 23.76 -1.20
N TYR A 226 5.00 22.55 -1.04
CA TYR A 226 5.53 21.51 -0.14
C TYR A 226 6.32 20.42 -0.86
N ARG A 227 6.35 20.37 -2.19
CA ARG A 227 6.99 19.29 -2.97
C ARG A 227 8.47 19.11 -2.59
N LYS A 228 9.20 20.24 -2.48
CA LYS A 228 10.63 20.24 -2.12
C LYS A 228 10.88 19.80 -0.66
N SER A 229 9.91 19.97 0.24
CA SER A 229 10.06 19.62 1.66
C SER A 229 9.76 18.15 1.98
N MET A 230 9.24 17.37 1.00
CA MET A 230 8.92 15.95 1.18
C MET A 230 9.34 15.09 -0.04
N PRO A 231 10.62 15.15 -0.44
CA PRO A 231 11.10 14.51 -1.68
C PRO A 231 10.99 12.97 -1.64
N GLY A 232 10.94 12.38 -0.45
CA GLY A 232 10.84 10.93 -0.28
C GLY A 232 9.52 10.33 -0.78
N VAL A 233 8.45 11.14 -0.92
CA VAL A 233 7.09 10.65 -1.21
C VAL A 233 6.44 11.30 -2.43
N VAL A 234 7.07 12.33 -3.01
CA VAL A 234 6.59 12.95 -4.25
C VAL A 234 7.05 12.10 -5.43
N HIS A 235 6.09 11.73 -6.29
CA HIS A 235 6.35 11.01 -7.54
C HIS A 235 6.92 11.96 -8.59
N GLU A 236 7.49 11.41 -9.66
CA GLU A 236 8.07 12.20 -10.77
C GLU A 236 7.03 13.12 -11.45
N ASP A 237 5.76 12.70 -11.47
CA ASP A 237 4.64 13.48 -11.98
C ASP A 237 4.01 14.44 -10.94
N ASN A 238 4.67 14.65 -9.82
CA ASN A 238 4.22 15.49 -8.70
C ASN A 238 2.97 14.99 -7.98
N THR A 239 2.59 13.74 -8.15
CA THR A 239 1.52 13.09 -7.38
C THR A 239 2.07 12.37 -6.14
N ALA A 240 1.17 11.86 -5.30
CA ALA A 240 1.50 10.98 -4.19
C ALA A 240 0.35 10.01 -3.89
N ARG A 241 0.68 8.78 -3.46
CA ARG A 241 -0.28 7.75 -3.02
C ARG A 241 -0.46 7.86 -1.51
N VAL A 242 -1.39 8.70 -1.08
CA VAL A 242 -1.51 9.12 0.31
C VAL A 242 -2.20 8.07 1.18
N GLN A 243 -1.70 7.90 2.42
CA GLN A 243 -2.44 7.28 3.51
C GLN A 243 -2.80 8.35 4.54
N THR A 244 -4.09 8.61 4.72
CA THR A 244 -4.61 9.45 5.82
C THR A 244 -4.79 8.61 7.07
N VAL A 245 -4.39 9.16 8.22
CA VAL A 245 -4.37 8.46 9.51
C VAL A 245 -5.14 9.25 10.55
N ASP A 246 -5.98 8.55 11.32
CA ASP A 246 -6.67 9.06 12.51
C ASP A 246 -6.45 8.14 13.72
N LYS A 247 -7.28 8.32 14.76
CA LYS A 247 -7.18 7.58 16.03
C LYS A 247 -7.39 6.07 15.89
N ASP A 248 -8.06 5.61 14.84
CA ASP A 248 -8.31 4.18 14.61
C ASP A 248 -7.03 3.44 14.26
N ASN A 249 -6.11 4.08 13.54
CA ASN A 249 -4.74 3.59 13.34
C ASN A 249 -3.83 4.05 14.50
N LYS A 250 -3.96 3.41 15.64
CA LYS A 250 -3.35 3.84 16.92
C LYS A 250 -1.84 4.09 16.83
N ILE A 251 -1.09 3.22 16.12
CA ILE A 251 0.38 3.29 16.04
C ILE A 251 0.81 4.49 15.23
N PHE A 252 0.37 4.57 13.99
CA PHE A 252 0.76 5.69 13.13
C PHE A 252 0.26 7.03 13.65
N TYR A 253 -0.95 7.05 14.23
CA TYR A 253 -1.48 8.26 14.84
C TYR A 253 -0.57 8.79 15.95
N LYS A 254 -0.14 7.91 16.88
CA LYS A 254 0.74 8.30 17.98
C LYS A 254 2.12 8.72 17.48
N ILE A 255 2.72 7.97 16.56
CA ILE A 255 4.03 8.32 15.97
C ILE A 255 3.95 9.68 15.25
N LEU A 256 2.93 9.91 14.41
CA LEU A 256 2.75 11.17 13.70
C LEU A 256 2.50 12.36 14.64
N LYS A 257 1.76 12.17 15.74
CA LYS A 257 1.55 13.22 16.75
C LYS A 257 2.87 13.63 17.40
N GLU A 258 3.72 12.66 17.76
CA GLU A 258 5.04 12.95 18.33
C GLU A 258 5.98 13.56 17.26
N PHE A 259 5.95 13.05 16.04
CA PHE A 259 6.77 13.59 14.94
C PHE A 259 6.37 15.03 14.58
N LYS A 260 5.07 15.36 14.69
CA LYS A 260 4.55 16.73 14.47
C LYS A 260 5.09 17.75 15.49
N LYS A 261 5.46 17.32 16.69
CA LYS A 261 6.09 18.21 17.70
C LYS A 261 7.52 18.57 17.31
N ILE A 262 8.18 17.72 16.52
CA ILE A 262 9.59 17.88 16.15
C ILE A 262 9.73 18.55 14.77
N ASN A 263 8.83 18.25 13.84
CA ASN A 263 8.96 18.63 12.43
C ASN A 263 7.77 19.47 11.95
N LYS A 264 8.07 20.56 11.23
CA LYS A 264 7.05 21.44 10.61
C LYS A 264 6.22 20.75 9.52
N THR A 265 6.77 19.70 8.92
CA THR A 265 6.11 18.88 7.86
C THR A 265 5.99 17.45 8.36
N PRO A 266 4.93 17.10 9.11
CA PRO A 266 4.79 15.79 9.76
C PRO A 266 4.30 14.73 8.78
N ILE A 267 5.16 14.37 7.83
CA ILE A 267 4.91 13.34 6.82
C ILE A 267 6.00 12.28 6.91
N LEU A 268 5.57 11.02 6.99
CA LEU A 268 6.47 9.87 7.00
C LEU A 268 6.23 9.02 5.75
N ILE A 269 7.22 8.22 5.39
CA ILE A 269 7.11 7.15 4.41
C ILE A 269 6.46 5.94 5.08
N ASN A 270 5.57 5.24 4.36
CA ASN A 270 5.11 3.90 4.66
C ASN A 270 5.38 2.96 3.48
N THR A 271 6.00 1.82 3.77
CA THR A 271 6.13 0.70 2.84
C THR A 271 6.01 -0.63 3.59
N SER A 272 5.70 -1.73 2.89
CA SER A 272 5.53 -3.05 3.49
C SER A 272 6.79 -3.54 4.21
N PHE A 273 6.61 -4.28 5.31
CA PHE A 273 7.72 -4.91 6.01
C PHE A 273 8.06 -6.25 5.36
N ASN A 274 8.92 -6.19 4.37
CA ASN A 274 9.51 -7.33 3.66
C ASN A 274 10.76 -6.89 2.91
N LEU A 275 11.68 -7.79 2.67
CA LEU A 275 12.75 -7.59 1.69
C LEU A 275 12.16 -7.59 0.26
N GLY A 276 12.89 -7.04 -0.69
CA GLY A 276 12.48 -7.11 -2.11
C GLY A 276 12.38 -8.56 -2.58
N GLY A 277 11.23 -8.95 -3.14
CA GLY A 277 10.95 -10.31 -3.60
C GLY A 277 10.43 -11.27 -2.52
N GLU A 278 10.22 -10.83 -1.28
CA GLU A 278 9.63 -11.63 -0.21
C GLU A 278 8.15 -11.29 0.02
N ALA A 279 7.43 -12.24 0.62
CA ALA A 279 6.14 -11.94 1.23
C ALA A 279 6.31 -10.98 2.42
N VAL A 280 5.23 -10.31 2.80
CA VAL A 280 5.19 -9.50 4.03
C VAL A 280 5.36 -10.41 5.23
N VAL A 281 6.12 -9.98 6.24
CA VAL A 281 6.34 -10.75 7.48
C VAL A 281 5.00 -11.09 8.14
N ASN A 282 4.85 -12.34 8.57
CA ASN A 282 3.61 -12.83 9.14
C ASN A 282 3.68 -12.99 10.66
N ASN A 283 4.75 -13.55 11.18
CA ASN A 283 4.98 -13.84 12.60
C ASN A 283 6.23 -13.14 13.13
N ILE A 284 6.51 -13.26 14.45
CA ILE A 284 7.67 -12.64 15.10
C ILE A 284 8.98 -13.16 14.52
N SER A 285 9.08 -14.46 14.23
CA SER A 285 10.28 -15.04 13.64
C SER A 285 10.58 -14.47 12.27
N ASP A 286 9.58 -14.30 11.40
CA ASP A 286 9.74 -13.62 10.11
C ASP A 286 10.22 -12.18 10.30
N ALA A 287 9.62 -11.46 11.27
CA ALA A 287 9.98 -10.07 11.54
C ALA A 287 11.44 -9.93 11.99
N ILE A 288 11.90 -10.79 12.92
CA ILE A 288 13.28 -10.81 13.41
C ILE A 288 14.23 -11.19 12.27
N ASN A 289 13.93 -12.24 11.51
CA ASN A 289 14.76 -12.71 10.40
C ASN A 289 14.88 -11.65 9.30
N SER A 290 13.77 -11.05 8.88
CA SER A 290 13.79 -9.97 7.89
C SER A 290 14.53 -8.74 8.40
N PHE A 291 14.33 -8.34 9.66
CA PHE A 291 15.06 -7.24 10.29
C PHE A 291 16.57 -7.52 10.33
N ASN A 292 16.98 -8.75 10.67
CA ASN A 292 18.41 -9.13 10.70
C ASN A 292 19.09 -8.93 9.34
N GLN A 293 18.38 -9.22 8.27
CA GLN A 293 18.90 -9.16 6.89
C GLN A 293 18.84 -7.78 6.26
N MET A 294 17.99 -6.88 6.79
CA MET A 294 17.80 -5.53 6.25
C MET A 294 18.73 -4.51 6.89
N ASN A 295 19.10 -3.47 6.16
CA ASN A 295 19.77 -2.30 6.72
C ASN A 295 18.74 -1.34 7.31
N ILE A 296 18.06 -1.78 8.38
CA ILE A 296 17.07 -1.03 9.16
C ILE A 296 17.62 -0.85 10.57
N ASP A 297 17.41 0.32 11.17
CA ASP A 297 18.02 0.69 12.44
C ASP A 297 17.30 0.07 13.65
N TYR A 298 15.95 0.08 13.65
CA TYR A 298 15.15 -0.39 14.77
C TYR A 298 13.96 -1.22 14.28
N LEU A 299 13.55 -2.18 15.12
CA LEU A 299 12.34 -2.97 14.96
C LEU A 299 11.43 -2.78 16.17
N LEU A 300 10.17 -2.39 15.92
CA LEU A 300 9.12 -2.40 16.93
C LEU A 300 8.36 -3.72 16.83
N ILE A 301 8.35 -4.53 17.89
CA ILE A 301 7.46 -5.69 18.07
C ILE A 301 6.55 -5.40 19.25
N GLY A 302 5.24 -5.25 19.00
CA GLY A 302 4.30 -4.83 20.03
C GLY A 302 4.71 -3.50 20.66
N ASN A 303 5.19 -3.53 21.90
CA ASN A 303 5.71 -2.35 22.61
C ASN A 303 7.24 -2.37 22.80
N PHE A 304 7.92 -3.38 22.29
CA PHE A 304 9.36 -3.58 22.48
C PHE A 304 10.15 -3.02 21.30
N ILE A 305 11.16 -2.22 21.61
CA ILE A 305 12.12 -1.72 20.62
C ILE A 305 13.33 -2.65 20.61
N ILE A 306 13.65 -3.14 19.42
CA ILE A 306 14.81 -4.00 19.17
C ILE A 306 15.81 -3.21 18.33
N GLU A 307 17.08 -3.29 18.70
CA GLU A 307 18.16 -2.74 17.89
C GLU A 307 19.25 -3.80 17.62
N LYS A 308 20.07 -3.56 16.61
CA LYS A 308 21.27 -4.34 16.34
C LYS A 308 22.43 -3.76 17.13
N LYS A 309 23.21 -4.62 17.77
CA LYS A 309 24.44 -4.24 18.49
C LYS A 309 25.58 -3.84 17.53
N TYR A 310 25.55 -4.41 16.33
CA TYR A 310 26.49 -4.13 15.25
C TYR A 310 25.86 -4.42 13.88
N ASP A 311 26.32 -3.73 12.84
CA ASP A 311 25.80 -3.89 11.49
C ASP A 311 26.19 -5.26 10.87
N VAL A 312 25.25 -5.86 10.16
CA VAL A 312 25.55 -7.05 9.36
C VAL A 312 26.43 -6.64 8.18
N PRO A 313 27.58 -7.30 7.93
CA PRO A 313 28.47 -6.94 6.83
C PRO A 313 27.72 -6.91 5.49
N LYS A 314 27.87 -5.82 4.75
CA LYS A 314 27.22 -5.61 3.43
C LYS A 314 27.40 -6.77 2.45
N LYS A 315 28.56 -7.45 2.51
CA LYS A 315 28.89 -8.60 1.67
C LYS A 315 27.92 -9.77 1.87
N LYS A 316 27.52 -10.07 3.12
CA LYS A 316 26.55 -11.15 3.42
C LYS A 316 25.13 -10.83 2.91
N ILE A 317 24.72 -9.56 2.97
CA ILE A 317 23.41 -9.13 2.45
C ILE A 317 23.38 -9.29 0.93
N VAL A 318 24.41 -8.86 0.22
CA VAL A 318 24.51 -8.96 -1.25
C VAL A 318 24.54 -10.41 -1.71
N GLU A 319 25.27 -11.27 -1.01
CA GLU A 319 25.38 -12.69 -1.33
C GLU A 319 24.06 -13.44 -1.12
N PHE A 320 23.37 -13.19 -0.01
CA PHE A 320 22.03 -13.72 0.27
C PHE A 320 21.01 -13.31 -0.81
N ILE A 321 21.02 -12.05 -1.21
CA ILE A 321 20.16 -11.50 -2.26
C ILE A 321 20.46 -12.15 -3.61
N SER A 322 21.72 -12.30 -3.96
CA SER A 322 22.17 -12.93 -5.19
C SER A 322 21.74 -14.40 -5.27
N ASN A 323 21.90 -15.16 -4.20
CA ASN A 323 21.49 -16.55 -4.12
C ASN A 323 19.98 -16.74 -4.18
N ARG A 324 19.22 -15.84 -3.56
CA ARG A 324 17.75 -15.85 -3.60
C ARG A 324 17.18 -15.47 -4.97
N ARG A 325 17.78 -14.50 -5.68
CA ARG A 325 17.43 -14.19 -7.06
C ARG A 325 17.61 -15.39 -7.99
N LYS A 326 18.75 -16.07 -7.87
CA LYS A 326 19.04 -17.29 -8.64
C LYS A 326 18.01 -18.40 -8.39
N ASN A 327 17.53 -18.55 -7.16
CA ASN A 327 16.51 -19.54 -6.81
C ASN A 327 15.10 -19.12 -7.27
N PHE A 328 14.77 -17.83 -7.21
CA PHE A 328 13.49 -17.29 -7.70
C PHE A 328 13.35 -17.44 -9.21
N ASP A 329 14.43 -17.18 -9.96
CA ASP A 329 14.45 -17.34 -11.42
C ASP A 329 14.35 -18.83 -11.84
N LYS A 330 14.74 -19.78 -10.96
CA LYS A 330 14.58 -21.22 -11.16
C LYS A 330 13.17 -21.75 -10.85
N ILE A 331 12.44 -21.11 -9.94
CA ILE A 331 11.12 -21.57 -9.42
C ILE A 331 9.94 -20.94 -10.18
N ASN A 332 10.19 -19.91 -11.01
CA ASN A 332 9.12 -19.19 -11.70
C ASN A 332 9.00 -19.59 -13.18
N PRO A 333 8.22 -20.64 -13.51
CA PRO A 333 8.00 -21.10 -14.87
C PRO A 333 6.84 -20.36 -15.55
N TYR A 334 6.61 -19.06 -15.27
CA TYR A 334 5.59 -18.35 -16.05
C TYR A 334 6.07 -18.24 -17.49
N PRO A 335 5.35 -18.87 -18.44
CA PRO A 335 5.66 -18.75 -19.85
C PRO A 335 5.65 -17.26 -20.20
N ARG A 336 6.59 -16.84 -21.03
CA ARG A 336 6.59 -15.52 -21.64
C ARG A 336 5.23 -15.32 -22.29
N ILE A 337 4.40 -14.48 -21.71
CA ILE A 337 3.23 -13.99 -22.43
C ILE A 337 3.79 -13.06 -23.49
N ASP A 338 3.89 -13.55 -24.69
CA ASP A 338 4.15 -12.73 -25.86
C ASP A 338 2.96 -11.80 -26.04
N LEU A 339 3.11 -10.58 -25.53
CA LEU A 339 2.17 -9.46 -25.69
C LEU A 339 2.12 -8.95 -27.15
N ILE A 340 2.37 -9.82 -28.11
CA ILE A 340 2.37 -9.47 -29.52
C ILE A 340 1.08 -9.95 -30.14
N ARG A 341 0.26 -9.00 -30.55
CA ARG A 341 -1.02 -9.06 -31.27
C ARG A 341 -2.28 -8.93 -30.40
N LEU A 342 -2.39 -7.83 -29.67
CA LEU A 342 -3.71 -7.27 -29.40
C LEU A 342 -4.24 -6.64 -30.70
N ASN A 343 -4.92 -7.46 -31.48
CA ASN A 343 -5.57 -7.03 -32.72
C ASN A 343 -6.68 -6.01 -32.39
N TYR A 344 -6.78 -4.93 -33.17
CA TYR A 344 -7.80 -3.86 -33.03
C TYR A 344 -9.24 -4.40 -32.91
N ASN A 345 -9.52 -5.56 -33.50
CA ASN A 345 -10.80 -6.29 -33.39
C ASN A 345 -11.12 -6.80 -31.96
N TYR A 346 -10.11 -6.98 -31.10
CA TYR A 346 -10.32 -7.39 -29.72
C TYR A 346 -10.92 -6.27 -28.88
N TYR A 347 -10.52 -5.03 -29.15
CA TYR A 347 -11.04 -3.85 -28.46
C TYR A 347 -12.51 -3.56 -28.75
N THR A 348 -12.95 -3.75 -29.98
CA THR A 348 -14.36 -3.59 -30.36
C THR A 348 -15.23 -4.67 -29.76
N ASN A 349 -14.73 -5.89 -29.65
CA ASN A 349 -15.44 -7.01 -29.01
C ASN A 349 -15.53 -6.87 -27.50
N ILE A 350 -14.47 -6.44 -26.80
CA ILE A 350 -14.52 -6.15 -25.35
C ILE A 350 -15.53 -5.03 -25.07
N LYS A 351 -15.57 -3.97 -25.87
CA LYS A 351 -16.53 -2.88 -25.71
C LYS A 351 -17.98 -3.35 -25.85
N LYS A 352 -18.23 -4.30 -26.75
CA LYS A 352 -19.55 -4.93 -26.97
C LYS A 352 -19.91 -5.87 -25.80
N ILE A 353 -18.99 -6.74 -25.39
CA ILE A 353 -19.17 -7.69 -24.27
C ILE A 353 -19.38 -6.97 -22.94
N LEU A 354 -18.61 -5.91 -22.64
CA LEU A 354 -18.80 -5.10 -21.45
C LEU A 354 -20.15 -4.39 -21.47
N LYS A 355 -20.58 -3.88 -22.63
CA LYS A 355 -21.88 -3.20 -22.79
C LYS A 355 -23.05 -4.16 -22.54
N GLU A 356 -22.95 -5.41 -23.00
CA GLU A 356 -23.97 -6.45 -22.84
C GLU A 356 -23.95 -7.02 -21.42
N LYS A 357 -22.80 -7.41 -20.86
CA LYS A 357 -22.70 -7.94 -19.49
C LYS A 357 -23.09 -6.91 -18.42
N VAL A 358 -22.72 -5.65 -18.59
CA VAL A 358 -23.16 -4.59 -17.66
C VAL A 358 -24.67 -4.36 -17.78
N LYS A 359 -25.26 -4.49 -18.99
CA LYS A 359 -26.72 -4.43 -19.18
C LYS A 359 -27.45 -5.56 -18.46
N ASP A 360 -26.90 -6.78 -18.52
CA ASP A 360 -27.51 -7.97 -17.89
C ASP A 360 -27.37 -7.94 -16.36
N ILE A 361 -26.20 -7.54 -15.84
CA ILE A 361 -25.97 -7.38 -14.40
C ILE A 361 -26.91 -6.30 -13.81
N LEU A 362 -27.08 -5.17 -14.51
CA LEU A 362 -28.00 -4.12 -14.08
C LEU A 362 -29.46 -4.57 -14.14
N LYS A 363 -29.89 -5.29 -15.18
CA LYS A 363 -31.26 -5.84 -15.27
C LYS A 363 -31.57 -6.83 -14.15
N THR A 364 -30.63 -7.72 -13.83
CA THR A 364 -30.82 -8.78 -12.83
C THR A 364 -30.78 -8.25 -11.40
N LYS A 365 -29.89 -7.28 -11.11
CA LYS A 365 -29.68 -6.76 -9.75
C LYS A 365 -30.61 -5.61 -9.37
N ILE A 366 -31.04 -4.79 -10.32
CA ILE A 366 -32.06 -3.74 -10.07
C ILE A 366 -33.41 -4.37 -9.68
N ARG A 367 -33.79 -5.50 -10.29
CA ARG A 367 -35.02 -6.24 -9.91
C ARG A 367 -34.99 -6.85 -8.51
N LYS A 368 -33.81 -7.09 -7.92
CA LYS A 368 -33.63 -7.68 -6.58
C LYS A 368 -33.29 -6.69 -5.48
N GLY A 369 -33.27 -5.38 -5.74
CA GLY A 369 -33.03 -4.37 -4.70
C GLY A 369 -31.61 -4.35 -4.13
N PHE A 370 -30.62 -4.89 -4.84
CA PHE A 370 -29.21 -4.91 -4.41
C PHE A 370 -28.54 -3.57 -4.70
N PHE A 371 -28.72 -2.62 -3.80
CA PHE A 371 -27.86 -1.44 -3.68
C PHE A 371 -27.10 -1.53 -2.36
N ILE A 372 -25.79 -1.69 -2.47
CA ILE A 372 -24.85 -1.58 -1.35
C ILE A 372 -24.27 -0.17 -1.33
#